data_a61cf2d3339ffdd5d23c038828fe9251
#
_entry.id   a61cf2d3339ffdd5d23c038828fe9251
#
_cell.length_a   1.000
_cell.length_b   1.000
_cell.length_c   1.000
_cell.angle_alpha   90.00
_cell.angle_beta   90.00
_cell.angle_gamma   90.00
#
_symmetry.space_group_name_H-M   'P 1'
#
loop_
_entity.id
_entity.type
_entity.pdbx_description
1 polymer ?
#
loop_
_entity_poly.entity_id
_entity_poly.type
_entity_poly.pdbx_seq_one_letter_code
_entity_poly.pdbx_strand_id
1 'polypeptide(L)'
;MANLKEIRSRISSVGSTMQITSAMKMVSAAKLKRAQDAITQMRPYANKLRELLVNLSSTLEGSDGGAFAQEREVKKVLLVAITSNRGLCGAFNSNIIKKAKSLAENDYTDADVSFLTIGKKGSEFFAKNGFTVRSSHDSLYDELTFANTSAIAEDIMQNFLSGEFDKVILVYNQFKNAATQLVQAEQFLPVETPTEEGATIGDYIFEPSKEEIVTDLIPKSLKIQLFKGVLDSHASEHGARMTAMHKATDNAGELKKDLTLTYNKARQAAITGEILEIVGGAEALNA
;
A
#
# COMPACT_ATOMS: atom_id res chain seq x y z
N MET A 1 -24.29 -25.70 29.69
CA MET A 1 -23.88 -26.60 28.57
C MET A 1 -23.88 -25.79 27.28
N ALA A 2 -22.86 -25.89 26.45
CA ALA A 2 -22.86 -25.15 25.18
C ALA A 2 -24.02 -25.67 24.30
N ASN A 3 -24.85 -24.75 23.79
CA ASN A 3 -26.01 -25.10 22.98
C ASN A 3 -25.53 -25.71 21.65
N LEU A 4 -25.85 -26.98 21.38
CA LEU A 4 -25.48 -27.68 20.13
C LEU A 4 -25.86 -26.90 18.87
N LYS A 5 -26.99 -26.18 18.90
CA LYS A 5 -27.43 -25.31 17.83
C LYS A 5 -26.45 -24.15 17.60
N GLU A 6 -25.91 -23.56 18.67
CA GLU A 6 -24.93 -22.46 18.60
C GLU A 6 -23.61 -22.94 17.98
N ILE A 7 -23.09 -24.11 18.44
CA ILE A 7 -21.83 -24.66 17.89
C ILE A 7 -22.02 -24.98 16.41
N ARG A 8 -23.13 -25.55 16.01
CA ARG A 8 -23.45 -25.84 14.59
C ARG A 8 -23.50 -24.57 13.75
N SER A 9 -24.11 -23.50 14.27
CA SER A 9 -24.15 -22.19 13.61
C SER A 9 -22.73 -21.61 13.44
N ARG A 10 -21.87 -21.72 14.46
CA ARG A 10 -20.46 -21.29 14.39
C ARG A 10 -19.68 -22.08 13.35
N ILE A 11 -19.84 -23.41 13.29
CA ILE A 11 -19.21 -24.24 12.25
C ILE A 11 -19.59 -23.79 10.85
N SER A 12 -20.86 -23.49 10.63
CA SER A 12 -21.35 -22.98 9.33
C SER A 12 -20.74 -21.62 8.99
N SER A 13 -20.73 -20.68 9.95
CA SER A 13 -20.17 -19.32 9.75
C SER A 13 -18.66 -19.35 9.46
N VAL A 14 -17.90 -20.17 10.21
CA VAL A 14 -16.46 -20.35 9.97
C VAL A 14 -16.21 -21.02 8.62
N GLY A 15 -17.05 -21.99 8.22
CA GLY A 15 -17.00 -22.62 6.91
C GLY A 15 -17.19 -21.60 5.76
N SER A 16 -18.16 -20.71 5.90
CA SER A 16 -18.40 -19.62 4.93
C SER A 16 -17.24 -18.63 4.90
N THR A 17 -16.70 -18.25 6.05
CA THR A 17 -15.52 -17.38 6.15
C THR A 17 -14.32 -17.99 5.43
N MET A 18 -14.06 -19.30 5.63
CA MET A 18 -12.97 -20.01 4.95
C MET A 18 -13.13 -19.97 3.41
N GLN A 19 -14.34 -20.13 2.90
CA GLN A 19 -14.62 -20.05 1.44
C GLN A 19 -14.39 -18.63 0.91
N ILE A 20 -14.88 -17.62 1.62
CA ILE A 20 -14.71 -16.20 1.24
C ILE A 20 -13.23 -15.81 1.24
N THR A 21 -12.47 -16.14 2.29
CA THR A 21 -11.04 -15.82 2.37
C THR A 21 -10.23 -16.55 1.30
N SER A 22 -10.58 -17.80 0.99
CA SER A 22 -9.98 -18.56 -0.11
C SER A 22 -10.23 -17.89 -1.47
N ALA A 23 -11.46 -17.44 -1.74
CA ALA A 23 -11.78 -16.70 -2.96
C ALA A 23 -11.03 -15.37 -3.03
N MET A 24 -10.96 -14.62 -1.92
CA MET A 24 -10.19 -13.35 -1.85
C MET A 24 -8.69 -13.57 -2.08
N LYS A 25 -8.11 -14.68 -1.60
CA LYS A 25 -6.72 -15.06 -1.88
C LYS A 25 -6.51 -15.23 -3.39
N MET A 26 -7.39 -15.97 -4.09
CA MET A 26 -7.26 -16.20 -5.53
C MET A 26 -7.37 -14.90 -6.34
N VAL A 27 -8.34 -14.04 -6.02
CA VAL A 27 -8.49 -12.73 -6.67
C VAL A 27 -7.25 -11.86 -6.44
N SER A 28 -6.72 -11.85 -5.20
CA SER A 28 -5.51 -11.07 -4.88
C SER A 28 -4.28 -11.60 -5.63
N ALA A 29 -4.13 -12.90 -5.79
CA ALA A 29 -3.06 -13.51 -6.57
C ALA A 29 -3.12 -13.10 -8.05
N ALA A 30 -4.33 -13.09 -8.66
CA ALA A 30 -4.51 -12.67 -10.03
C ALA A 30 -4.17 -11.18 -10.24
N LYS A 31 -4.59 -10.31 -9.30
CA LYS A 31 -4.26 -8.89 -9.33
C LYS A 31 -2.77 -8.63 -9.09
N LEU A 32 -2.16 -9.37 -8.16
CA LEU A 32 -0.71 -9.31 -7.92
C LEU A 32 0.07 -9.62 -9.20
N LYS A 33 -0.30 -10.69 -9.92
CA LYS A 33 0.38 -11.06 -11.16
C LYS A 33 0.33 -9.93 -12.19
N ARG A 34 -0.84 -9.33 -12.40
CA ARG A 34 -0.98 -8.20 -13.33
C ARG A 34 -0.14 -6.99 -12.91
N ALA A 35 -0.11 -6.67 -11.61
CA ALA A 35 0.71 -5.58 -11.08
C ALA A 35 2.21 -5.85 -11.26
N GLN A 36 2.66 -7.08 -11.02
CA GLN A 36 4.05 -7.49 -11.25
C GLN A 36 4.45 -7.37 -12.73
N ASP A 37 3.59 -7.81 -13.64
CA ASP A 37 3.85 -7.70 -15.08
C ASP A 37 3.99 -6.22 -15.49
N ALA A 38 3.12 -5.33 -15.00
CA ALA A 38 3.20 -3.89 -15.24
C ALA A 38 4.50 -3.27 -14.70
N ILE A 39 4.91 -3.60 -13.46
CA ILE A 39 6.17 -3.11 -12.87
C ILE A 39 7.37 -3.59 -13.68
N THR A 40 7.38 -4.86 -14.08
CA THR A 40 8.51 -5.45 -14.83
C THR A 40 8.69 -4.79 -16.19
N GLN A 41 7.58 -4.44 -16.86
CA GLN A 41 7.61 -3.71 -18.12
C GLN A 41 8.10 -2.26 -17.96
N MET A 42 7.76 -1.61 -16.83
CA MET A 42 8.10 -0.21 -16.59
C MET A 42 9.54 0.00 -16.10
N ARG A 43 10.10 -0.95 -15.35
CA ARG A 43 11.43 -0.83 -14.72
C ARG A 43 12.56 -0.46 -15.68
N PRO A 44 12.71 -1.06 -16.89
CA PRO A 44 13.77 -0.70 -17.81
C PRO A 44 13.72 0.78 -18.21
N TYR A 45 12.50 1.27 -18.49
CA TYR A 45 12.29 2.67 -18.87
C TYR A 45 12.60 3.63 -17.72
N ALA A 46 12.09 3.36 -16.53
CA ALA A 46 12.34 4.18 -15.34
C ALA A 46 13.83 4.23 -14.97
N ASN A 47 14.52 3.08 -15.06
CA ASN A 47 15.97 3.01 -14.79
C ASN A 47 16.79 3.80 -15.83
N LYS A 48 16.44 3.68 -17.12
CA LYS A 48 17.15 4.41 -18.17
C LYS A 48 16.93 5.91 -18.08
N LEU A 49 15.71 6.32 -17.73
CA LEU A 49 15.42 7.74 -17.52
C LEU A 49 16.20 8.31 -16.34
N ARG A 50 16.31 7.56 -15.23
CA ARG A 50 17.13 7.95 -14.08
C ARG A 50 18.60 8.05 -14.45
N GLU A 51 19.15 7.07 -15.18
CA GLU A 51 20.53 7.09 -15.69
C GLU A 51 20.80 8.34 -16.54
N LEU A 52 19.87 8.68 -17.45
CA LEU A 52 19.97 9.87 -18.27
C LEU A 52 19.95 11.16 -17.43
N LEU A 53 19.10 11.25 -16.42
CA LEU A 53 19.05 12.40 -15.50
C LEU A 53 20.33 12.54 -14.67
N VAL A 54 20.90 11.44 -14.18
CA VAL A 54 22.18 11.43 -13.46
C VAL A 54 23.30 11.97 -14.36
N ASN A 55 23.38 11.46 -15.60
CA ASN A 55 24.41 11.89 -16.55
C ASN A 55 24.25 13.36 -16.98
N LEU A 56 23.00 13.84 -17.12
CA LEU A 56 22.72 15.23 -17.43
C LEU A 56 23.03 16.17 -16.25
N SER A 57 22.66 15.79 -15.04
CA SER A 57 22.90 16.61 -13.84
C SER A 57 24.38 16.82 -13.55
N SER A 58 25.21 15.79 -13.75
CA SER A 58 26.67 15.88 -13.57
C SER A 58 27.36 16.85 -14.57
N THR A 59 26.70 17.16 -15.69
CA THR A 59 27.23 18.09 -16.70
C THR A 59 26.65 19.51 -16.62
N LEU A 60 25.70 19.74 -15.71
CA LEU A 60 25.05 21.04 -15.47
C LEU A 60 25.66 21.75 -14.24
N GLU A 61 26.99 21.81 -14.14
CA GLU A 61 27.66 22.64 -13.12
C GLU A 61 27.29 24.12 -13.36
N GLY A 62 26.41 24.66 -12.53
CA GLY A 62 26.26 26.10 -12.29
C GLY A 62 25.11 26.82 -12.97
N SER A 63 24.24 26.22 -13.74
CA SER A 63 23.05 26.88 -14.24
C SER A 63 21.81 25.98 -14.19
N ASP A 64 20.85 26.43 -13.39
CA ASP A 64 19.45 26.05 -13.46
C ASP A 64 19.12 24.55 -13.57
N GLY A 65 19.32 23.82 -12.49
CA GLY A 65 18.62 22.54 -12.25
C GLY A 65 17.09 22.70 -12.29
N GLY A 66 16.63 23.68 -13.04
CA GLY A 66 15.25 24.04 -13.24
C GLY A 66 14.52 24.40 -11.92
N ALA A 67 13.37 24.99 -12.04
CA ALA A 67 12.54 25.39 -10.91
C ALA A 67 12.17 24.21 -9.94
N PHE A 68 12.32 22.96 -10.40
CA PHE A 68 12.05 21.75 -9.60
C PHE A 68 13.21 21.29 -8.72
N ALA A 69 14.43 21.76 -8.95
CA ALA A 69 15.60 21.43 -8.14
C ALA A 69 15.94 22.51 -7.10
N GLN A 70 15.20 23.63 -7.11
CA GLN A 70 15.46 24.74 -6.22
C GLN A 70 15.18 24.35 -4.76
N GLU A 71 16.23 24.26 -3.97
CA GLU A 71 16.12 24.07 -2.51
C GLU A 71 15.65 25.37 -1.85
N ARG A 72 14.67 25.24 -0.95
CA ARG A 72 14.10 26.32 -0.16
C ARG A 72 14.17 25.96 1.33
N GLU A 73 14.09 26.96 2.21
CA GLU A 73 13.87 26.70 3.63
C GLU A 73 12.57 25.91 3.82
N VAL A 74 12.64 24.74 4.45
CA VAL A 74 11.51 23.82 4.58
C VAL A 74 10.55 24.32 5.64
N LYS A 75 9.49 25.00 5.21
CA LYS A 75 8.40 25.48 6.08
C LYS A 75 7.09 24.74 5.83
N LYS A 76 6.86 24.27 4.61
CA LYS A 76 5.63 23.59 4.19
C LYS A 76 5.96 22.27 3.50
N VAL A 77 5.50 21.17 4.07
CA VAL A 77 5.79 19.82 3.59
C VAL A 77 4.51 19.13 3.15
N LEU A 78 4.53 18.55 1.94
CA LEU A 78 3.47 17.67 1.47
C LEU A 78 3.91 16.20 1.57
N LEU A 79 3.18 15.40 2.35
CA LEU A 79 3.36 13.97 2.42
C LEU A 79 2.33 13.27 1.54
N VAL A 80 2.79 12.61 0.49
CA VAL A 80 1.94 11.82 -0.42
C VAL A 80 1.88 10.39 0.11
N ALA A 81 0.81 10.04 0.82
CA ALA A 81 0.63 8.73 1.43
C ALA A 81 -0.16 7.79 0.52
N ILE A 82 0.51 6.73 0.03
CA ILE A 82 -0.08 5.76 -0.90
C ILE A 82 -0.57 4.54 -0.12
N THR A 83 -1.88 4.46 0.11
CA THR A 83 -2.57 3.39 0.83
C THR A 83 -3.58 2.67 -0.07
N SER A 84 -4.29 1.68 0.44
CA SER A 84 -5.34 1.00 -0.31
C SER A 84 -6.74 1.57 -0.04
N ASN A 85 -7.68 1.27 -0.94
CA ASN A 85 -9.10 1.57 -0.73
C ASN A 85 -9.77 0.59 0.25
N ARG A 86 -9.26 -0.63 0.38
CA ARG A 86 -9.88 -1.71 1.16
C ARG A 86 -8.92 -2.25 2.21
N GLY A 87 -9.45 -2.65 3.37
CA GLY A 87 -8.70 -3.32 4.42
C GLY A 87 -8.35 -4.78 4.10
N LEU A 88 -8.06 -5.55 5.12
CA LEU A 88 -7.72 -6.98 5.08
C LEU A 88 -6.43 -7.29 4.29
N CYS A 89 -5.50 -6.35 4.24
CA CYS A 89 -4.18 -6.49 3.62
C CYS A 89 -3.05 -6.53 4.67
N GLY A 90 -3.30 -7.13 5.81
CA GLY A 90 -2.32 -7.23 6.90
C GLY A 90 -1.88 -5.84 7.39
N ALA A 91 -0.59 -5.66 7.57
CA ALA A 91 0.02 -4.42 8.07
C ALA A 91 0.27 -3.36 6.98
N PHE A 92 -0.11 -3.61 5.71
CA PHE A 92 0.16 -2.74 4.57
C PHE A 92 -0.20 -1.27 4.84
N ASN A 93 -1.47 -0.99 5.17
CA ASN A 93 -1.93 0.38 5.43
C ASN A 93 -1.33 0.97 6.72
N SER A 94 -1.28 0.19 7.79
CA SER A 94 -0.78 0.65 9.08
C SER A 94 0.70 1.02 9.04
N ASN A 95 1.50 0.34 8.23
CA ASN A 95 2.92 0.66 8.09
C ASN A 95 3.13 2.01 7.36
N ILE A 96 2.38 2.28 6.27
CA ILE A 96 2.41 3.57 5.58
C ILE A 96 1.97 4.70 6.51
N ILE A 97 0.84 4.51 7.20
CA ILE A 97 0.28 5.50 8.12
C ILE A 97 1.27 5.81 9.24
N LYS A 98 1.88 4.78 9.85
CA LYS A 98 2.88 4.96 10.90
C LYS A 98 4.11 5.72 10.39
N LYS A 99 4.63 5.37 9.20
CA LYS A 99 5.79 6.06 8.62
C LYS A 99 5.47 7.50 8.30
N ALA A 100 4.34 7.78 7.65
CA ALA A 100 3.94 9.13 7.30
C ALA A 100 3.68 9.99 8.55
N LYS A 101 3.04 9.42 9.59
CA LYS A 101 2.87 10.07 10.89
C LYS A 101 4.20 10.36 11.56
N SER A 102 5.12 9.39 11.58
CA SER A 102 6.46 9.58 12.14
C SER A 102 7.23 10.71 11.44
N LEU A 103 7.15 10.81 10.11
CA LEU A 103 7.75 11.92 9.37
C LEU A 103 7.17 13.27 9.81
N ALA A 104 5.85 13.36 9.90
CA ALA A 104 5.18 14.60 10.29
C ALA A 104 5.51 15.04 11.73
N GLU A 105 5.59 14.09 12.68
CA GLU A 105 5.73 14.39 14.10
C GLU A 105 7.19 14.47 14.58
N ASN A 106 8.14 13.82 13.88
CA ASN A 106 9.54 13.75 14.32
C ASN A 106 10.50 14.46 13.36
N ASP A 107 10.33 14.28 12.04
CA ASP A 107 11.29 14.78 11.07
C ASP A 107 10.95 16.20 10.59
N TYR A 108 9.64 16.57 10.62
CA TYR A 108 9.13 17.87 10.16
C TYR A 108 8.28 18.57 11.22
N THR A 109 8.70 18.51 12.48
CA THR A 109 8.00 19.09 13.64
C THR A 109 7.79 20.59 13.51
N ASP A 110 8.76 21.30 12.93
CA ASP A 110 8.76 22.76 12.78
C ASP A 110 8.11 23.25 11.47
N ALA A 111 7.63 22.31 10.64
CA ALA A 111 7.01 22.62 9.37
C ALA A 111 5.51 22.42 9.39
N ASP A 112 4.79 23.16 8.55
CA ASP A 112 3.36 22.92 8.29
C ASP A 112 3.22 21.69 7.37
N VAL A 113 2.79 20.56 7.95
CA VAL A 113 2.68 19.29 7.23
C VAL A 113 1.25 19.06 6.78
N SER A 114 1.09 18.90 5.48
CA SER A 114 -0.18 18.50 4.87
C SER A 114 -0.07 17.15 4.14
N PHE A 115 -1.20 16.48 3.95
CA PHE A 115 -1.26 15.18 3.34
C PHE A 115 -2.02 15.21 2.01
N LEU A 116 -1.44 14.60 0.99
CA LEU A 116 -2.16 14.13 -0.19
C LEU A 116 -2.27 12.61 -0.07
N THR A 117 -3.48 12.07 -0.19
CA THR A 117 -3.69 10.64 -0.02
C THR A 117 -4.11 9.98 -1.31
N ILE A 118 -3.44 8.88 -1.65
CA ILE A 118 -3.87 7.97 -2.71
C ILE A 118 -4.38 6.73 -1.99
N GLY A 119 -5.71 6.54 -2.01
CA GLY A 119 -6.39 5.45 -1.33
C GLY A 119 -7.10 5.85 -0.04
N LYS A 120 -8.31 5.33 0.08
CA LYS A 120 -9.32 5.68 1.10
C LYS A 120 -8.85 5.45 2.54
N LYS A 121 -8.04 4.41 2.80
CA LYS A 121 -7.62 4.08 4.18
C LYS A 121 -6.69 5.12 4.79
N GLY A 122 -5.87 5.77 3.98
CA GLY A 122 -5.03 6.89 4.41
C GLY A 122 -5.90 8.13 4.71
N SER A 123 -6.78 8.50 3.78
CA SER A 123 -7.61 9.69 3.94
C SER A 123 -8.53 9.59 5.16
N GLU A 124 -9.19 8.44 5.36
CA GLU A 124 -10.01 8.17 6.55
C GLU A 124 -9.22 8.33 7.85
N PHE A 125 -7.98 7.81 7.89
CA PHE A 125 -7.15 7.88 9.08
C PHE A 125 -6.67 9.29 9.38
N PHE A 126 -6.06 9.97 8.41
CA PHE A 126 -5.48 11.30 8.63
C PHE A 126 -6.56 12.34 8.95
N ALA A 127 -7.68 12.35 8.23
CA ALA A 127 -8.80 13.24 8.50
C ALA A 127 -9.39 13.03 9.91
N LYS A 128 -9.55 11.76 10.33
CA LYS A 128 -10.09 11.44 11.66
C LYS A 128 -9.16 11.85 12.81
N ASN A 129 -7.86 11.87 12.58
CA ASN A 129 -6.86 12.19 13.60
C ASN A 129 -6.40 13.65 13.56
N GLY A 130 -7.12 14.54 12.86
CA GLY A 130 -6.88 15.97 12.87
C GLY A 130 -5.74 16.46 12.00
N PHE A 131 -5.21 15.62 11.11
CA PHE A 131 -4.21 16.04 10.13
C PHE A 131 -4.86 16.76 8.95
N THR A 132 -4.17 17.74 8.38
CA THR A 132 -4.64 18.47 7.20
C THR A 132 -4.52 17.59 5.96
N VAL A 133 -5.66 17.09 5.44
CA VAL A 133 -5.72 16.36 4.17
C VAL A 133 -6.13 17.33 3.07
N ARG A 134 -5.19 17.68 2.19
CA ARG A 134 -5.41 18.60 1.08
C ARG A 134 -6.29 18.00 -0.01
N SER A 135 -5.96 16.80 -0.44
CA SER A 135 -6.69 16.09 -1.48
C SER A 135 -6.64 14.57 -1.27
N SER A 136 -7.65 13.89 -1.81
CA SER A 136 -7.76 12.44 -1.78
C SER A 136 -8.08 11.91 -3.17
N HIS A 137 -7.26 10.96 -3.64
CA HIS A 137 -7.37 10.37 -4.97
C HIS A 137 -7.72 8.89 -4.89
N ASP A 138 -8.87 8.58 -4.26
CA ASP A 138 -9.34 7.21 -4.03
C ASP A 138 -9.72 6.49 -5.33
N SER A 139 -10.27 7.24 -6.30
CA SER A 139 -10.72 6.73 -7.60
C SER A 139 -9.58 6.30 -8.53
N LEU A 140 -8.32 6.67 -8.23
CA LEU A 140 -7.18 6.26 -9.06
C LEU A 140 -7.08 4.74 -9.23
N TYR A 141 -7.48 3.97 -8.21
CA TYR A 141 -7.45 2.50 -8.27
C TYR A 141 -8.58 1.87 -9.09
N ASP A 142 -9.58 2.64 -9.51
CA ASP A 142 -10.63 2.15 -10.40
C ASP A 142 -10.09 2.06 -11.83
N GLU A 143 -9.22 3.01 -12.21
CA GLU A 143 -8.53 3.05 -13.51
C GLU A 143 -7.07 3.51 -13.32
N LEU A 144 -6.20 2.57 -12.91
CA LEU A 144 -4.79 2.83 -12.66
C LEU A 144 -4.02 2.90 -13.98
N THR A 145 -4.01 4.09 -14.59
CA THR A 145 -3.28 4.40 -15.83
C THR A 145 -2.16 5.41 -15.56
N PHE A 146 -1.20 5.46 -16.48
CA PHE A 146 -0.16 6.49 -16.46
C PHE A 146 -0.75 7.91 -16.59
N ALA A 147 -1.78 8.08 -17.43
CA ALA A 147 -2.42 9.38 -17.66
C ALA A 147 -3.06 9.91 -16.38
N ASN A 148 -3.85 9.09 -15.67
CA ASN A 148 -4.52 9.50 -14.44
C ASN A 148 -3.51 9.80 -13.31
N THR A 149 -2.42 9.03 -13.21
CA THR A 149 -1.37 9.29 -12.23
C THR A 149 -0.55 10.52 -12.59
N SER A 150 -0.30 10.78 -13.89
CA SER A 150 0.41 11.96 -14.37
C SER A 150 -0.32 13.25 -14.04
N ALA A 151 -1.66 13.26 -14.11
CA ALA A 151 -2.46 14.43 -13.72
C ALA A 151 -2.26 14.79 -12.24
N ILE A 152 -2.15 13.79 -11.35
CA ILE A 152 -1.84 14.03 -9.92
C ILE A 152 -0.41 14.59 -9.78
N ALA A 153 0.56 14.03 -10.51
CA ALA A 153 1.93 14.53 -10.47
C ALA A 153 2.02 15.97 -10.98
N GLU A 154 1.27 16.33 -12.03
CA GLU A 154 1.19 17.69 -12.56
C GLU A 154 0.62 18.68 -11.55
N ASP A 155 -0.46 18.32 -10.84
CA ASP A 155 -1.00 19.15 -9.77
C ASP A 155 0.03 19.39 -8.66
N ILE A 156 0.73 18.34 -8.22
CA ILE A 156 1.81 18.46 -7.20
C ILE A 156 2.93 19.37 -7.69
N MET A 157 3.38 19.21 -8.95
CA MET A 157 4.43 20.03 -9.55
C MET A 157 4.04 21.49 -9.66
N GLN A 158 2.82 21.81 -10.09
CA GLN A 158 2.32 23.18 -10.18
C GLN A 158 2.25 23.85 -8.82
N ASN A 159 1.78 23.13 -7.80
CA ASN A 159 1.70 23.63 -6.43
C ASN A 159 3.09 23.86 -5.80
N PHE A 160 4.09 23.05 -6.15
CA PHE A 160 5.48 23.28 -5.76
C PHE A 160 6.06 24.52 -6.42
N LEU A 161 5.83 24.71 -7.73
CA LEU A 161 6.29 25.88 -8.47
C LEU A 161 5.66 27.17 -7.96
N SER A 162 4.40 27.14 -7.55
CA SER A 162 3.70 28.30 -6.95
C SER A 162 4.17 28.63 -5.52
N GLY A 163 5.05 27.82 -4.91
CA GLY A 163 5.55 28.02 -3.54
C GLY A 163 4.55 27.61 -2.46
N GLU A 164 3.58 26.77 -2.81
CA GLU A 164 2.64 26.22 -1.82
C GLU A 164 3.30 25.16 -0.94
N PHE A 165 4.28 24.44 -1.48
CA PHE A 165 5.12 23.49 -0.77
C PHE A 165 6.61 23.75 -1.04
N ASP A 166 7.42 23.53 -0.02
CA ASP A 166 8.87 23.59 -0.10
C ASP A 166 9.48 22.20 -0.29
N LYS A 167 8.76 21.17 0.20
CA LYS A 167 9.20 19.77 0.08
C LYS A 167 8.01 18.83 -0.10
N VAL A 168 8.20 17.82 -0.96
CA VAL A 168 7.19 16.78 -1.24
C VAL A 168 7.85 15.41 -1.10
N ILE A 169 7.22 14.50 -0.32
CA ILE A 169 7.74 13.16 -0.04
C ILE A 169 6.68 12.13 -0.36
N LEU A 170 7.06 11.10 -1.13
CA LEU A 170 6.23 9.94 -1.41
C LEU A 170 6.42 8.89 -0.30
N VAL A 171 5.35 8.45 0.34
CA VAL A 171 5.36 7.38 1.33
C VAL A 171 4.56 6.21 0.80
N TYR A 172 5.25 5.11 0.46
CA TYR A 172 4.64 3.96 -0.18
C TYR A 172 5.32 2.64 0.21
N ASN A 173 4.70 1.50 -0.11
CA ASN A 173 5.31 0.19 0.06
C ASN A 173 5.93 -0.27 -1.26
N GLN A 174 7.26 -0.37 -1.30
CA GLN A 174 7.98 -0.97 -2.40
C GLN A 174 7.80 -2.49 -2.38
N PHE A 175 7.46 -3.06 -3.52
CA PHE A 175 7.27 -4.49 -3.68
C PHE A 175 8.62 -5.23 -3.78
N LYS A 176 8.92 -6.07 -2.78
CA LYS A 176 10.04 -7.00 -2.81
C LYS A 176 9.58 -8.41 -3.18
N ASN A 177 8.60 -8.93 -2.46
CA ASN A 177 7.91 -10.18 -2.73
C ASN A 177 6.53 -10.20 -2.03
N ALA A 178 5.73 -11.23 -2.24
CA ALA A 178 4.38 -11.32 -1.68
C ALA A 178 4.34 -11.28 -0.13
N ALA A 179 5.40 -11.73 0.54
CA ALA A 179 5.49 -11.78 2.00
C ALA A 179 6.12 -10.52 2.60
N THR A 180 6.98 -9.82 1.85
CA THR A 180 7.79 -8.71 2.35
C THR A 180 7.57 -7.47 1.49
N GLN A 181 7.12 -6.39 2.13
CA GLN A 181 7.02 -5.06 1.56
C GLN A 181 7.97 -4.14 2.33
N LEU A 182 8.65 -3.24 1.61
CA LEU A 182 9.57 -2.27 2.18
C LEU A 182 8.89 -0.89 2.18
N VAL A 183 8.67 -0.33 3.37
CA VAL A 183 8.15 1.02 3.47
C VAL A 183 9.23 2.00 3.03
N GLN A 184 8.94 2.79 2.02
CA GLN A 184 9.82 3.83 1.48
C GLN A 184 9.26 5.21 1.80
N ALA A 185 10.16 6.14 2.09
CA ALA A 185 9.91 7.56 2.10
C ALA A 185 10.90 8.17 1.11
N GLU A 186 10.44 8.47 -0.09
CA GLU A 186 11.27 8.92 -1.21
C GLU A 186 10.98 10.39 -1.48
N GLN A 187 12.02 11.22 -1.55
CA GLN A 187 11.85 12.62 -1.90
C GLN A 187 11.36 12.72 -3.35
N PHE A 188 10.32 13.52 -3.54
CA PHE A 188 9.74 13.79 -4.84
C PHE A 188 10.12 15.16 -5.35
N LEU A 189 10.02 16.16 -4.49
CA LEU A 189 10.46 17.55 -4.75
C LEU A 189 11.08 18.17 -3.48
N PRO A 190 12.10 19.02 -3.64
CA PRO A 190 12.85 19.28 -4.86
C PRO A 190 13.55 18.03 -5.38
N VAL A 191 13.84 17.99 -6.68
CA VAL A 191 14.57 16.88 -7.30
C VAL A 191 15.99 16.85 -6.76
N GLU A 192 16.38 15.74 -6.12
CA GLU A 192 17.76 15.52 -5.73
C GLU A 192 18.59 15.31 -7.00
N THR A 193 19.57 16.17 -7.22
CA THR A 193 20.61 15.91 -8.21
C THR A 193 21.49 14.81 -7.66
N PRO A 194 21.51 13.61 -8.30
CA PRO A 194 22.32 12.52 -7.78
C PRO A 194 23.81 12.90 -7.86
N THR A 195 24.44 13.08 -6.73
CA THR A 195 25.89 13.17 -6.59
C THR A 195 26.46 11.74 -6.55
N GLU A 196 26.37 10.97 -7.62
CA GLU A 196 27.14 9.73 -7.71
C GLU A 196 28.55 10.05 -8.20
N GLU A 197 29.51 9.96 -7.29
CA GLU A 197 30.95 9.85 -7.63
C GLU A 197 31.13 8.58 -8.47
N GLY A 198 31.21 8.71 -9.78
CA GLY A 198 31.42 7.57 -10.68
C GLY A 198 30.51 7.53 -11.91
N ALA A 199 29.70 8.54 -12.17
CA ALA A 199 28.97 8.63 -13.43
C ALA A 199 30.02 8.62 -14.60
N THR A 200 30.02 7.55 -15.37
CA THR A 200 30.79 7.50 -16.61
C THR A 200 30.16 8.53 -17.54
N ILE A 201 30.86 9.68 -17.68
CA ILE A 201 30.47 10.73 -18.62
C ILE A 201 30.59 10.08 -20.01
N GLY A 202 29.49 9.53 -20.49
CA GLY A 202 29.40 9.14 -21.89
C GLY A 202 29.39 10.41 -22.75
N ASP A 203 30.11 10.42 -23.86
CA ASP A 203 30.03 11.49 -24.86
C ASP A 203 28.63 11.44 -25.51
N TYR A 204 27.63 12.09 -24.87
CA TYR A 204 26.31 12.25 -25.44
C TYR A 204 26.26 13.51 -26.30
N ILE A 205 25.69 13.39 -27.50
CA ILE A 205 25.33 14.50 -28.35
C ILE A 205 23.92 14.94 -27.96
N PHE A 206 23.77 16.20 -27.56
CA PHE A 206 22.49 16.77 -27.13
C PHE A 206 21.86 17.58 -28.26
N GLU A 207 20.64 17.23 -28.66
CA GLU A 207 19.84 17.96 -29.64
C GLU A 207 18.42 18.17 -29.09
N PRO A 208 17.84 19.38 -29.06
CA PRO A 208 18.43 20.64 -29.58
C PRO A 208 19.40 21.33 -28.62
N SER A 209 19.17 21.28 -27.28
CA SER A 209 20.07 21.79 -26.25
C SER A 209 19.95 21.00 -24.96
N LYS A 210 20.97 21.07 -24.08
CA LYS A 210 20.93 20.41 -22.77
C LYS A 210 19.79 20.95 -21.90
N GLU A 211 19.61 22.28 -21.90
CA GLU A 211 18.62 22.99 -21.09
C GLU A 211 17.19 22.58 -21.48
N GLU A 212 16.89 22.50 -22.77
CA GLU A 212 15.56 22.05 -23.25
C GLU A 212 15.30 20.60 -22.91
N ILE A 213 16.31 19.72 -23.04
CA ILE A 213 16.18 18.31 -22.68
C ILE A 213 15.91 18.15 -21.19
N VAL A 214 16.63 18.86 -20.32
CA VAL A 214 16.41 18.80 -18.87
C VAL A 214 15.04 19.31 -18.49
N THR A 215 14.60 20.40 -19.09
CA THR A 215 13.26 20.98 -18.87
C THR A 215 12.14 20.01 -19.22
N ASP A 216 12.34 19.17 -20.22
CA ASP A 216 11.38 18.15 -20.65
C ASP A 216 11.47 16.84 -19.84
N LEU A 217 12.70 16.43 -19.49
CA LEU A 217 12.93 15.14 -18.82
C LEU A 217 12.56 15.17 -17.34
N ILE A 218 12.78 16.28 -16.62
CA ILE A 218 12.47 16.36 -15.18
C ILE A 218 10.97 16.12 -14.93
N PRO A 219 10.02 16.83 -15.58
CA PRO A 219 8.60 16.56 -15.39
C PRO A 219 8.20 15.12 -15.78
N LYS A 220 8.78 14.57 -16.85
CA LYS A 220 8.55 13.19 -17.26
C LYS A 220 9.04 12.19 -16.20
N SER A 221 10.20 12.44 -15.62
CA SER A 221 10.78 11.61 -14.56
C SER A 221 9.92 11.62 -13.30
N LEU A 222 9.45 12.79 -12.87
CA LEU A 222 8.57 12.92 -11.71
C LEU A 222 7.25 12.15 -11.93
N LYS A 223 6.62 12.29 -13.08
CA LYS A 223 5.41 11.52 -13.44
C LYS A 223 5.65 10.01 -13.34
N ILE A 224 6.80 9.55 -13.82
CA ILE A 224 7.19 8.13 -13.78
C ILE A 224 7.50 7.69 -12.37
N GLN A 225 8.16 8.52 -11.55
CA GLN A 225 8.47 8.24 -10.15
C GLN A 225 7.18 8.03 -9.34
N LEU A 226 6.19 8.91 -9.48
CA LEU A 226 4.89 8.73 -8.83
C LEU A 226 4.19 7.47 -9.34
N PHE A 227 4.13 7.24 -10.65
CA PHE A 227 3.49 6.07 -11.23
C PHE A 227 4.14 4.76 -10.77
N LYS A 228 5.48 4.71 -10.71
CA LYS A 228 6.25 3.59 -10.14
C LYS A 228 5.86 3.36 -8.68
N GLY A 229 5.84 4.40 -7.85
CA GLY A 229 5.46 4.30 -6.44
C GLY A 229 4.05 3.74 -6.24
N VAL A 230 3.08 4.17 -7.07
CA VAL A 230 1.71 3.67 -7.05
C VAL A 230 1.62 2.22 -7.52
N LEU A 231 2.33 1.83 -8.58
CA LEU A 231 2.37 0.43 -9.06
C LEU A 231 3.02 -0.51 -8.03
N ASP A 232 4.15 -0.10 -7.44
CA ASP A 232 4.83 -0.86 -6.39
C ASP A 232 3.92 -1.04 -5.17
N SER A 233 3.23 0.02 -4.76
CA SER A 233 2.27 -0.02 -3.66
C SER A 233 1.08 -0.93 -3.98
N HIS A 234 0.54 -0.87 -5.20
CA HIS A 234 -0.56 -1.73 -5.65
C HIS A 234 -0.18 -3.23 -5.66
N ALA A 235 1.02 -3.56 -6.13
CA ALA A 235 1.53 -4.94 -6.06
C ALA A 235 1.73 -5.39 -4.60
N SER A 236 2.30 -4.52 -3.77
CA SER A 236 2.50 -4.75 -2.34
C SER A 236 1.18 -4.99 -1.60
N GLU A 237 0.13 -4.21 -1.90
CA GLU A 237 -1.22 -4.37 -1.36
C GLU A 237 -1.77 -5.77 -1.66
N HIS A 238 -1.71 -6.18 -2.93
CA HIS A 238 -2.26 -7.47 -3.34
C HIS A 238 -1.42 -8.66 -2.83
N GLY A 239 -0.11 -8.51 -2.72
CA GLY A 239 0.77 -9.49 -2.06
C GLY A 239 0.45 -9.65 -0.58
N ALA A 240 0.35 -8.55 0.15
CA ALA A 240 -0.01 -8.54 1.56
C ALA A 240 -1.41 -9.12 1.80
N ARG A 241 -2.39 -8.76 0.97
CA ARG A 241 -3.75 -9.30 1.05
C ARG A 241 -3.79 -10.79 0.75
N MET A 242 -3.10 -11.27 -0.26
CA MET A 242 -2.99 -12.69 -0.59
C MET A 242 -2.45 -13.48 0.61
N THR A 243 -1.37 -13.02 1.22
CA THR A 243 -0.74 -13.65 2.38
C THR A 243 -1.65 -13.61 3.62
N ALA A 244 -2.32 -12.48 3.87
CA ALA A 244 -3.26 -12.34 4.99
C ALA A 244 -4.48 -13.27 4.82
N MET A 245 -5.02 -13.38 3.61
CA MET A 245 -6.15 -14.25 3.32
C MET A 245 -5.76 -15.73 3.38
N HIS A 246 -4.53 -16.09 3.01
CA HIS A 246 -4.01 -17.45 3.18
C HIS A 246 -4.01 -17.84 4.66
N LYS A 247 -3.39 -17.02 5.52
CA LYS A 247 -3.39 -17.27 6.96
C LYS A 247 -4.81 -17.32 7.55
N ALA A 248 -5.69 -16.43 7.11
CA ALA A 248 -7.08 -16.43 7.57
C ALA A 248 -7.84 -17.70 7.17
N THR A 249 -7.59 -18.24 5.97
CA THR A 249 -8.19 -19.48 5.49
C THR A 249 -7.71 -20.69 6.30
N ASP A 250 -6.40 -20.75 6.59
CA ASP A 250 -5.81 -21.84 7.39
C ASP A 250 -6.35 -21.81 8.82
N ASN A 251 -6.34 -20.65 9.47
CA ASN A 251 -6.88 -20.48 10.83
C ASN A 251 -8.37 -20.83 10.90
N ALA A 252 -9.16 -20.46 9.87
CA ALA A 252 -10.56 -20.85 9.81
C ALA A 252 -10.74 -22.36 9.64
N GLY A 253 -9.85 -23.01 8.88
CA GLY A 253 -9.84 -24.47 8.74
C GLY A 253 -9.56 -25.20 10.07
N GLU A 254 -8.58 -24.74 10.82
CA GLU A 254 -8.26 -25.27 12.16
C GLU A 254 -9.41 -25.06 13.14
N LEU A 255 -9.93 -23.85 13.23
CA LEU A 255 -11.06 -23.52 14.09
C LEU A 255 -12.30 -24.37 13.76
N LYS A 256 -12.56 -24.63 12.48
CA LYS A 256 -13.65 -25.50 12.06
C LYS A 256 -13.48 -26.93 12.54
N LYS A 257 -12.24 -27.46 12.51
CA LYS A 257 -11.94 -28.81 13.04
C LYS A 257 -12.20 -28.88 14.53
N ASP A 258 -11.71 -27.90 15.31
CA ASP A 258 -11.88 -27.85 16.77
C ASP A 258 -13.35 -27.73 17.17
N LEU A 259 -14.10 -26.86 16.47
CA LEU A 259 -15.55 -26.74 16.70
C LEU A 259 -16.29 -28.01 16.36
N THR A 260 -15.87 -28.75 15.32
CA THR A 260 -16.49 -30.04 14.96
C THR A 260 -16.22 -31.11 16.03
N LEU A 261 -15.01 -31.18 16.58
CA LEU A 261 -14.69 -32.05 17.69
C LEU A 261 -15.52 -31.73 18.95
N THR A 262 -15.61 -30.44 19.29
CA THR A 262 -16.43 -29.94 20.39
C THR A 262 -17.91 -30.27 20.22
N TYR A 263 -18.42 -30.07 19.01
CA TYR A 263 -19.80 -30.43 18.66
C TYR A 263 -20.07 -31.92 18.86
N ASN A 264 -19.18 -32.79 18.38
CA ASN A 264 -19.35 -34.23 18.49
C ASN A 264 -19.30 -34.68 19.95
N LYS A 265 -18.39 -34.13 20.77
CA LYS A 265 -18.32 -34.41 22.23
C LYS A 265 -19.61 -33.97 22.93
N ALA A 266 -20.08 -32.76 22.67
CA ALA A 266 -21.32 -32.22 23.25
C ALA A 266 -22.55 -33.04 22.82
N ARG A 267 -22.59 -33.47 21.55
CA ARG A 267 -23.66 -34.32 21.04
C ARG A 267 -23.67 -35.70 21.73
N GLN A 268 -22.50 -36.34 21.88
CA GLN A 268 -22.39 -37.62 22.60
C GLN A 268 -22.83 -37.48 24.06
N ALA A 269 -22.41 -36.42 24.74
CA ALA A 269 -22.82 -36.16 26.13
C ALA A 269 -24.34 -35.93 26.25
N ALA A 270 -24.96 -35.24 25.31
CA ALA A 270 -26.39 -35.01 25.26
C ALA A 270 -27.16 -36.33 25.06
N ILE A 271 -26.73 -37.15 24.08
CA ILE A 271 -27.33 -38.47 23.83
C ILE A 271 -27.21 -39.38 25.06
N THR A 272 -26.01 -39.41 25.69
CA THR A 272 -25.81 -40.21 26.89
C THR A 272 -26.70 -39.72 28.05
N GLY A 273 -26.84 -38.42 28.23
CA GLY A 273 -27.75 -37.81 29.20
C GLY A 273 -29.21 -38.21 28.97
N GLU A 274 -29.70 -38.11 27.75
CA GLU A 274 -31.07 -38.54 27.38
C GLU A 274 -31.30 -40.04 27.67
N ILE A 275 -30.33 -40.90 27.33
CA ILE A 275 -30.40 -42.34 27.64
C ILE A 275 -30.50 -42.58 29.14
N LEU A 276 -29.65 -41.92 29.93
CA LEU A 276 -29.64 -42.04 31.40
C LEU A 276 -30.97 -41.54 32.00
N GLU A 277 -31.52 -40.45 31.51
CA GLU A 277 -32.84 -39.96 31.94
C GLU A 277 -33.97 -40.94 31.62
N ILE A 278 -33.95 -41.56 30.42
CA ILE A 278 -34.95 -42.58 30.04
C ILE A 278 -34.81 -43.80 30.92
N VAL A 279 -33.58 -44.33 31.13
CA VAL A 279 -33.36 -45.51 31.95
C VAL A 279 -33.74 -45.26 33.43
N GLY A 280 -33.30 -44.11 33.98
CA GLY A 280 -33.64 -43.73 35.35
C GLY A 280 -35.16 -43.52 35.56
N GLY A 281 -35.86 -42.96 34.55
CA GLY A 281 -37.31 -42.85 34.56
C GLY A 281 -38.04 -44.19 34.48
N ALA A 282 -37.51 -45.14 33.68
CA ALA A 282 -38.08 -46.51 33.61
C ALA A 282 -37.86 -47.31 34.92
N GLU A 283 -36.71 -47.17 35.56
CA GLU A 283 -36.47 -47.79 36.90
C GLU A 283 -37.40 -47.21 37.97
N ALA A 284 -37.60 -45.89 37.98
CA ALA A 284 -38.50 -45.23 38.94
C ALA A 284 -40.01 -45.65 38.77
N LEU A 285 -40.40 -46.09 37.59
CA LEU A 285 -41.76 -46.60 37.32
C LEU A 285 -41.92 -48.05 37.71
N ASN A 286 -40.82 -48.80 37.84
CA ASN A 286 -40.85 -50.24 38.21
C ASN A 286 -40.55 -50.48 39.71
N ALA A 287 -40.25 -49.43 40.45
CA ALA A 287 -40.08 -49.44 41.91
C ALA A 287 -41.33 -48.95 42.61
#